data_3b6983ee081ade931e2816e5b143863b
#
_entry.id   3b6983ee081ade931e2816e5b143863b
#
_cell.length_a   1.000
_cell.length_b   1.000
_cell.length_c   1.000
_cell.angle_alpha   90.00
_cell.angle_beta   90.00
_cell.angle_gamma   90.00
#
_symmetry.space_group_name_H-M   'P 1'
#
loop_
_entity.id
_entity.type
_entity.pdbx_description
1 polymer ?
#
loop_
_entity_poly.entity_id
_entity_poly.type
_entity_poly.pdbx_seq_one_letter_code
_entity_poly.pdbx_strand_id
1 'polypeptide(L)'
;MNPRFTGGVTSWVRHDRAGARAVPAPRPPLGRPSRRVLAAARLGHLAEALSRSSGLGAGGVIGGRVLLALAPTAVRELSAGRTLTLVSGTNGKTTTTALVTAALRTLGPVVTNVDGANTRAGLARTLAGGSARQVVLETDEGWLPWMMREAPDATPVLLNLSRDQLHRHHEVAHVAHAWRDAVAGAAHVVANADDPGVVLAALAARDQTWVSTSALWTQDAVVCPRCGDECRHEDGDWSCRCGLRKPKPHWWVEGDELVGPAGRVRLGLALPGDVNRSNAAMAVAAAARQGVAAEDAVAAMRGIGTVSGRYDVFVTASHRARLILAKNPASWAEALRMVAATPSPVVLAFNSDGVDGRDPSWLYDVPFADLAGRTLVVTGRRATDMLVRLEMDELTDVAVAPDAAAAVAMLPPGEVNVVANYTAFQEARRVLGHGR
;
A
#
# COMPACT_ATOMS: atom_id res chain seq x y z
N MET A 1 -11.50 -22.12 -60.26
CA MET A 1 -10.05 -22.31 -60.36
C MET A 1 -9.37 -21.63 -59.21
N ASN A 2 -8.84 -22.43 -58.32
CA ASN A 2 -8.23 -22.01 -57.03
C ASN A 2 -6.71 -22.28 -57.15
N PRO A 3 -5.82 -21.39 -56.83
CA PRO A 3 -4.47 -21.78 -56.52
C PRO A 3 -4.22 -21.80 -55.03
N ARG A 4 -3.83 -22.97 -54.53
CA ARG A 4 -3.28 -23.25 -53.23
C ARG A 4 -1.96 -22.50 -53.06
N PHE A 5 -1.79 -21.79 -51.92
CA PHE A 5 -0.49 -21.40 -51.41
C PHE A 5 -0.14 -22.27 -50.19
N THR A 6 0.83 -23.15 -50.41
CA THR A 6 1.59 -23.86 -49.42
C THR A 6 2.81 -23.00 -49.08
N GLY A 7 2.95 -22.56 -47.88
CA GLY A 7 4.12 -21.80 -47.42
C GLY A 7 4.46 -22.16 -46.00
N GLY A 8 5.61 -22.76 -45.80
CA GLY A 8 6.11 -23.48 -44.67
C GLY A 8 6.20 -22.72 -43.37
N VAL A 9 5.92 -23.47 -42.32
CA VAL A 9 6.21 -23.14 -40.90
C VAL A 9 7.72 -23.29 -40.72
N THR A 10 8.45 -22.17 -40.61
CA THR A 10 9.81 -22.18 -40.13
C THR A 10 9.80 -21.90 -38.63
N SER A 11 10.08 -22.95 -37.89
CA SER A 11 10.35 -22.97 -36.45
C SER A 11 11.53 -22.06 -36.07
N TRP A 12 11.28 -21.04 -35.26
CA TRP A 12 12.34 -20.36 -34.53
C TRP A 12 12.18 -20.69 -33.04
N VAL A 13 12.52 -21.92 -32.65
CA VAL A 13 12.85 -22.27 -31.28
C VAL A 13 14.37 -22.18 -31.16
N ARG A 14 14.87 -21.04 -30.72
CA ARG A 14 16.21 -20.98 -30.11
C ARG A 14 16.04 -21.22 -28.62
N HIS A 15 16.42 -22.41 -28.20
CA HIS A 15 16.76 -22.67 -26.81
C HIS A 15 18.03 -21.89 -26.47
N ASP A 16 17.90 -20.77 -25.79
CA ASP A 16 19.01 -20.22 -25.05
C ASP A 16 19.09 -20.95 -23.70
N ARG A 17 20.21 -21.68 -23.59
CA ARG A 17 20.60 -22.46 -22.41
C ARG A 17 20.84 -21.52 -21.24
N ALA A 18 20.36 -21.95 -20.09
CA ALA A 18 20.78 -21.61 -18.73
C ALA A 18 21.71 -20.39 -18.59
N GLY A 19 21.11 -19.23 -18.31
CA GLY A 19 21.86 -18.06 -17.87
C GLY A 19 22.56 -18.36 -16.55
N ALA A 20 23.90 -18.44 -16.60
CA ALA A 20 24.72 -18.37 -15.40
C ALA A 20 24.25 -17.17 -14.56
N ARG A 21 23.95 -17.38 -13.26
CA ARG A 21 23.67 -16.32 -12.31
C ARG A 21 24.81 -15.31 -12.39
N ALA A 22 24.56 -14.17 -12.98
CA ALA A 22 25.53 -13.08 -12.98
C ALA A 22 25.88 -12.79 -11.52
N VAL A 23 27.15 -12.93 -11.17
CA VAL A 23 27.67 -12.55 -9.86
C VAL A 23 27.38 -11.06 -9.71
N PRO A 24 26.56 -10.63 -8.75
CA PRO A 24 26.25 -9.23 -8.60
C PRO A 24 27.55 -8.45 -8.33
N ALA A 25 27.71 -7.32 -9.00
CA ALA A 25 28.86 -6.44 -8.82
C ALA A 25 29.05 -6.14 -7.31
N PRO A 26 30.29 -6.00 -6.83
CA PRO A 26 30.55 -5.71 -5.43
C PRO A 26 29.84 -4.42 -5.02
N ARG A 27 28.98 -4.55 -4.00
CA ARG A 27 28.17 -3.42 -3.54
C ARG A 27 29.08 -2.38 -2.87
N PRO A 28 28.86 -1.08 -3.11
CA PRO A 28 29.67 -0.03 -2.50
C PRO A 28 29.64 -0.13 -0.96
N PRO A 29 30.69 0.27 -0.25
CA PRO A 29 30.70 0.29 1.21
C PRO A 29 29.62 1.24 1.74
N LEU A 30 29.12 0.96 2.95
CA LEU A 30 28.19 1.88 3.62
C LEU A 30 28.87 3.22 3.83
N GLY A 31 28.19 4.30 3.47
CA GLY A 31 28.64 5.66 3.77
C GLY A 31 28.81 5.86 5.28
N ARG A 32 29.82 6.61 5.68
CA ARG A 32 29.98 7.02 7.08
C ARG A 32 29.33 8.40 7.25
N PRO A 33 28.22 8.51 8.00
CA PRO A 33 27.59 9.80 8.27
C PRO A 33 28.58 10.75 8.97
N SER A 34 28.48 12.04 8.67
CA SER A 34 29.29 13.07 9.30
C SER A 34 29.08 13.12 10.82
N ARG A 35 30.08 13.64 11.55
CA ARG A 35 29.96 13.85 13.01
C ARG A 35 28.74 14.69 13.37
N ARG A 36 28.39 15.65 12.52
CA ARG A 36 27.20 16.51 12.68
C ARG A 36 25.91 15.67 12.62
N VAL A 37 25.77 14.78 11.65
CA VAL A 37 24.59 13.90 11.52
C VAL A 37 24.50 12.96 12.70
N LEU A 38 25.62 12.36 13.15
CA LEU A 38 25.64 11.48 14.32
C LEU A 38 25.26 12.21 15.62
N ALA A 39 25.76 13.43 15.83
CA ALA A 39 25.39 14.25 16.99
C ALA A 39 23.90 14.65 16.93
N ALA A 40 23.43 15.09 15.79
CA ALA A 40 22.01 15.45 15.58
C ALA A 40 21.07 14.25 15.79
N ALA A 41 21.45 13.04 15.38
CA ALA A 41 20.70 11.83 15.60
C ALA A 41 20.58 11.48 17.10
N ARG A 42 21.70 11.63 17.85
CA ARG A 42 21.69 11.42 19.32
C ARG A 42 20.77 12.41 20.04
N LEU A 43 20.84 13.69 19.66
CA LEU A 43 19.94 14.72 20.20
C LEU A 43 18.48 14.45 19.85
N GLY A 44 18.23 13.97 18.64
CA GLY A 44 16.90 13.54 18.20
C GLY A 44 16.35 12.39 19.09
N HIS A 45 17.16 11.37 19.37
CA HIS A 45 16.79 10.27 20.26
C HIS A 45 16.51 10.73 21.70
N LEU A 46 17.32 11.69 22.22
CA LEU A 46 17.07 12.27 23.53
C LEU A 46 15.75 13.05 23.58
N ALA A 47 15.49 13.88 22.57
CA ALA A 47 14.23 14.63 22.46
C ALA A 47 13.01 13.68 22.40
N GLU A 48 13.15 12.57 21.72
CA GLU A 48 12.13 11.53 21.63
C GLU A 48 11.89 10.83 22.97
N ALA A 49 12.96 10.49 23.70
CA ALA A 49 12.86 9.89 25.03
C ALA A 49 12.18 10.84 26.03
N LEU A 50 12.54 12.13 26.01
CA LEU A 50 11.92 13.17 26.84
C LEU A 50 10.45 13.37 26.50
N SER A 51 10.08 13.37 25.21
CA SER A 51 8.67 13.50 24.79
C SER A 51 7.81 12.34 25.26
N ARG A 52 8.34 11.12 25.23
CA ARG A 52 7.63 9.94 25.74
C ARG A 52 7.45 9.97 27.26
N SER A 53 8.50 10.35 27.99
CA SER A 53 8.46 10.41 29.45
C SER A 53 7.55 11.52 29.99
N SER A 54 7.37 12.61 29.23
CA SER A 54 6.49 13.73 29.61
C SER A 54 5.03 13.56 29.18
N GLY A 55 4.67 12.45 28.51
CA GLY A 55 3.31 12.21 28.05
C GLY A 55 2.83 13.14 26.92
N LEU A 56 3.72 13.96 26.34
CA LEU A 56 3.41 14.93 25.28
C LEU A 56 3.18 14.29 23.91
N GLY A 57 3.20 12.94 23.80
CA GLY A 57 2.91 12.19 22.58
C GLY A 57 3.78 10.94 22.41
N ALA A 58 3.49 10.13 21.39
CA ALA A 58 4.23 8.90 21.09
C ALA A 58 5.72 9.12 20.69
N GLY A 59 6.19 10.37 20.63
CA GLY A 59 7.58 10.72 20.35
C GLY A 59 8.05 10.47 18.90
N GLY A 60 7.27 9.77 18.10
CA GLY A 60 7.69 9.18 16.82
C GLY A 60 8.18 10.16 15.74
N VAL A 61 7.84 11.43 15.82
CA VAL A 61 8.19 12.44 14.80
C VAL A 61 9.19 13.47 15.32
N ILE A 62 9.23 13.70 16.64
CA ILE A 62 10.03 14.78 17.23
C ILE A 62 11.52 14.57 17.02
N GLY A 63 12.00 13.33 17.20
CA GLY A 63 13.42 13.00 16.98
C GLY A 63 13.89 13.28 15.56
N GLY A 64 13.06 12.94 14.57
CA GLY A 64 13.35 13.23 13.16
C GLY A 64 13.31 14.72 12.83
N ARG A 65 12.41 15.50 13.46
CA ARG A 65 12.40 16.98 13.33
C ARG A 65 13.67 17.61 13.84
N VAL A 66 14.12 17.19 15.02
CA VAL A 66 15.40 17.66 15.60
C VAL A 66 16.58 17.29 14.69
N LEU A 67 16.61 16.03 14.22
CA LEU A 67 17.65 15.57 13.30
C LEU A 67 17.72 16.43 12.04
N LEU A 68 16.60 16.67 11.35
CA LEU A 68 16.55 17.45 10.11
C LEU A 68 16.82 18.93 10.32
N ALA A 69 16.45 19.50 11.48
CA ALA A 69 16.75 20.88 11.82
C ALA A 69 18.26 21.13 12.04
N LEU A 70 18.93 20.18 12.73
CA LEU A 70 20.35 20.28 13.04
C LEU A 70 21.25 19.79 11.90
N ALA A 71 20.80 18.84 11.10
CA ALA A 71 21.52 18.24 9.98
C ALA A 71 20.60 18.03 8.76
N PRO A 72 20.37 19.05 7.93
CA PRO A 72 19.48 18.95 6.76
C PRO A 72 19.90 17.88 5.73
N THR A 73 21.19 17.53 5.67
CA THR A 73 21.76 16.50 4.78
C THR A 73 21.64 15.08 5.34
N ALA A 74 21.04 14.89 6.53
CA ALA A 74 21.05 13.64 7.26
C ALA A 74 20.49 12.46 6.44
N VAL A 75 19.39 12.65 5.70
CA VAL A 75 18.79 11.58 4.90
C VAL A 75 19.73 11.13 3.80
N ARG A 76 20.36 12.05 3.08
CA ARG A 76 21.34 11.74 2.03
C ARG A 76 22.53 10.95 2.58
N GLU A 77 23.11 11.43 3.68
CA GLU A 77 24.27 10.78 4.29
C GLU A 77 23.93 9.39 4.86
N LEU A 78 22.77 9.27 5.52
CA LEU A 78 22.30 8.01 6.09
C LEU A 78 21.84 6.99 5.04
N SER A 79 21.49 7.44 3.84
CA SER A 79 21.11 6.58 2.71
C SER A 79 22.33 6.05 1.94
N ALA A 80 23.48 6.73 2.04
CA ALA A 80 24.65 6.42 1.23
C ALA A 80 25.15 4.97 1.40
N GLY A 81 25.26 4.25 0.30
CA GLY A 81 25.70 2.84 0.25
C GLY A 81 24.67 1.83 0.76
N ARG A 82 23.47 2.25 1.17
CA ARG A 82 22.35 1.38 1.50
C ARG A 82 21.53 1.05 0.26
N THR A 83 20.79 -0.06 0.31
CA THR A 83 19.81 -0.44 -0.70
C THR A 83 18.42 -0.03 -0.20
N LEU A 84 17.88 1.05 -0.76
CA LEU A 84 16.60 1.60 -0.34
C LEU A 84 15.48 1.15 -1.28
N THR A 85 14.40 0.67 -0.69
CA THR A 85 13.11 0.43 -1.35
C THR A 85 12.09 1.40 -0.77
N LEU A 86 11.49 2.25 -1.60
CA LEU A 86 10.49 3.25 -1.21
C LEU A 86 9.12 2.81 -1.67
N VAL A 87 8.25 2.41 -0.74
CA VAL A 87 6.88 1.97 -1.05
C VAL A 87 5.95 3.16 -0.94
N SER A 88 5.32 3.54 -2.04
CA SER A 88 4.39 4.67 -2.10
C SER A 88 3.12 4.33 -2.90
N GLY A 89 2.04 5.01 -2.58
CA GLY A 89 0.72 4.83 -3.17
C GLY A 89 -0.37 5.29 -2.23
N THR A 90 -1.55 5.55 -2.72
CA THR A 90 -2.67 5.97 -1.87
C THR A 90 -3.09 4.88 -0.90
N ASN A 91 -3.21 3.64 -1.39
CA ASN A 91 -3.62 2.49 -0.60
C ASN A 91 -2.56 1.37 -0.63
N GLY A 92 -2.54 0.51 0.39
CA GLY A 92 -1.67 -0.66 0.45
C GLY A 92 -0.24 -0.42 0.95
N LYS A 93 0.19 0.82 1.16
CA LYS A 93 1.57 1.19 1.58
C LYS A 93 2.11 0.35 2.75
N THR A 94 1.41 0.39 3.88
CA THR A 94 1.83 -0.28 5.12
C THR A 94 1.93 -1.80 4.93
N THR A 95 0.93 -2.38 4.29
CA THR A 95 0.89 -3.83 4.02
C THR A 95 2.03 -4.23 3.07
N THR A 96 2.19 -3.52 1.96
CA THR A 96 3.27 -3.81 1.01
C THR A 96 4.64 -3.63 1.65
N THR A 97 4.83 -2.58 2.46
CA THR A 97 6.08 -2.36 3.22
C THR A 97 6.39 -3.54 4.15
N ALA A 98 5.38 -4.05 4.86
CA ALA A 98 5.55 -5.23 5.73
C ALA A 98 5.93 -6.48 4.93
N LEU A 99 5.25 -6.72 3.79
CA LEU A 99 5.51 -7.85 2.91
C LEU A 99 6.91 -7.77 2.25
N VAL A 100 7.31 -6.61 1.72
CA VAL A 100 8.66 -6.37 1.18
C VAL A 100 9.71 -6.59 2.26
N THR A 101 9.45 -6.07 3.48
CA THR A 101 10.37 -6.24 4.62
C THR A 101 10.56 -7.71 4.97
N ALA A 102 9.47 -8.48 5.01
CA ALA A 102 9.54 -9.93 5.27
C ALA A 102 10.36 -10.66 4.21
N ALA A 103 10.09 -10.37 2.93
CA ALA A 103 10.85 -10.97 1.83
C ALA A 103 12.35 -10.61 1.87
N LEU A 104 12.69 -9.35 2.12
CA LEU A 104 14.09 -8.90 2.14
C LEU A 104 14.84 -9.34 3.40
N ARG A 105 14.15 -9.70 4.48
CA ARG A 105 14.77 -10.31 5.68
C ARG A 105 15.42 -11.67 5.39
N THR A 106 15.06 -12.34 4.31
CA THR A 106 15.76 -13.55 3.83
C THR A 106 17.21 -13.26 3.42
N LEU A 107 17.52 -11.99 3.05
CA LEU A 107 18.88 -11.53 2.75
C LEU A 107 19.64 -10.98 3.95
N GLY A 108 18.98 -10.79 5.09
CA GLY A 108 19.58 -10.25 6.31
C GLY A 108 18.72 -9.16 6.98
N PRO A 109 19.30 -8.41 7.93
CA PRO A 109 18.58 -7.37 8.68
C PRO A 109 18.04 -6.27 7.77
N VAL A 110 16.81 -5.79 8.04
CA VAL A 110 16.13 -4.72 7.31
C VAL A 110 15.71 -3.62 8.27
N VAL A 111 16.03 -2.38 7.91
CA VAL A 111 15.49 -1.18 8.58
C VAL A 111 14.19 -0.80 7.90
N THR A 112 13.14 -0.57 8.66
CA THR A 112 11.84 -0.14 8.16
C THR A 112 11.14 0.78 9.15
N ASN A 113 10.31 1.71 8.65
CA ASN A 113 9.46 2.53 9.50
C ASN A 113 8.24 1.73 9.93
N VAL A 114 7.99 1.75 11.21
CA VAL A 114 6.80 1.17 11.83
C VAL A 114 5.77 2.29 12.11
N ASP A 115 4.53 1.90 12.35
CA ASP A 115 3.44 2.79 12.81
C ASP A 115 3.09 3.94 11.83
N GLY A 116 3.32 3.74 10.51
CA GLY A 116 2.93 4.72 9.50
C GLY A 116 3.73 6.03 9.55
N ALA A 117 4.94 6.02 10.13
CA ALA A 117 5.84 7.18 10.17
C ALA A 117 6.44 7.50 8.79
N ASN A 118 5.58 7.83 7.81
CA ASN A 118 5.88 7.99 6.37
C ASN A 118 6.17 9.44 5.96
N THR A 119 6.23 10.38 6.91
CA THR A 119 6.60 11.78 6.70
C THR A 119 8.11 11.99 6.74
N ARG A 120 8.60 13.15 6.26
CA ARG A 120 10.04 13.50 6.26
C ARG A 120 10.74 13.21 7.57
N ALA A 121 10.15 13.62 8.68
CA ALA A 121 10.73 13.42 10.00
C ALA A 121 10.73 11.94 10.42
N GLY A 122 9.66 11.21 10.12
CA GLY A 122 9.57 9.77 10.37
C GLY A 122 10.61 8.98 9.57
N LEU A 123 10.77 9.31 8.28
CA LEU A 123 11.77 8.69 7.40
C LEU A 123 13.20 8.96 7.87
N ALA A 124 13.52 10.21 8.22
CA ALA A 124 14.84 10.59 8.74
C ALA A 124 15.15 9.85 10.07
N ARG A 125 14.18 9.79 10.98
CA ARG A 125 14.30 9.05 12.24
C ARG A 125 14.57 7.56 11.99
N THR A 126 13.82 6.94 11.09
CA THR A 126 13.98 5.52 10.75
C THR A 126 15.38 5.22 10.22
N LEU A 127 15.88 6.04 9.30
CA LEU A 127 17.24 5.90 8.76
C LEU A 127 18.31 6.04 9.83
N ALA A 128 18.12 6.94 10.81
CA ALA A 128 19.04 7.13 11.93
C ALA A 128 18.97 6.00 12.98
N GLY A 129 17.83 5.32 13.07
CA GLY A 129 17.58 4.28 14.08
C GLY A 129 18.16 2.90 13.76
N GLY A 130 18.76 2.70 12.58
CA GLY A 130 19.31 1.40 12.20
C GLY A 130 20.49 1.48 11.26
N SER A 131 21.34 0.45 11.28
CA SER A 131 22.57 0.38 10.48
C SER A 131 22.52 -0.69 9.36
N ALA A 132 21.38 -1.39 9.20
CA ALA A 132 21.26 -2.41 8.16
C ALA A 132 21.42 -1.80 6.75
N ARG A 133 22.00 -2.59 5.86
CA ARG A 133 22.14 -2.21 4.44
C ARG A 133 20.80 -2.14 3.74
N GLN A 134 19.93 -3.11 4.03
CA GLN A 134 18.57 -3.16 3.46
C GLN A 134 17.66 -2.20 4.20
N VAL A 135 16.99 -1.34 3.47
CA VAL A 135 16.06 -0.35 4.00
C VAL A 135 14.77 -0.39 3.19
N VAL A 136 13.65 -0.57 3.86
CA VAL A 136 12.31 -0.49 3.23
C VAL A 136 11.53 0.60 3.94
N LEU A 137 11.11 1.62 3.21
CA LEU A 137 10.41 2.76 3.76
C LEU A 137 9.02 2.91 3.13
N GLU A 138 8.00 2.88 3.98
CA GLU A 138 6.71 3.43 3.64
C GLU A 138 6.87 4.94 3.45
N THR A 139 6.53 5.45 2.29
CA THR A 139 6.71 6.86 1.92
C THR A 139 5.35 7.42 1.48
N ASP A 140 4.91 8.48 2.12
CA ASP A 140 3.71 9.20 1.72
C ASP A 140 3.87 9.77 0.30
N GLU A 141 2.77 9.86 -0.46
CA GLU A 141 2.76 10.26 -1.87
C GLU A 141 3.42 11.63 -2.08
N GLY A 142 3.14 12.56 -1.19
CA GLY A 142 3.70 13.92 -1.27
C GLY A 142 5.19 13.98 -0.90
N TRP A 143 5.71 12.99 -0.18
CA TRP A 143 7.11 12.95 0.23
C TRP A 143 8.02 12.10 -0.67
N LEU A 144 7.46 11.31 -1.58
CA LEU A 144 8.26 10.53 -2.54
C LEU A 144 9.20 11.43 -3.37
N PRO A 145 8.79 12.59 -3.93
CA PRO A 145 9.69 13.47 -4.67
C PRO A 145 10.86 13.98 -3.85
N TRP A 146 10.63 14.26 -2.57
CA TRP A 146 11.71 14.66 -1.69
C TRP A 146 12.66 13.50 -1.39
N MET A 147 12.14 12.29 -1.10
CA MET A 147 12.98 11.12 -0.86
C MET A 147 13.85 10.75 -2.06
N MET A 148 13.31 10.83 -3.28
CA MET A 148 14.07 10.56 -4.51
C MET A 148 15.21 11.58 -4.73
N ARG A 149 15.03 12.83 -4.30
CA ARG A 149 16.14 13.83 -4.33
C ARG A 149 17.22 13.54 -3.28
N GLU A 150 16.85 13.07 -2.11
CA GLU A 150 17.81 12.75 -1.03
C GLU A 150 18.48 11.37 -1.23
N ALA A 151 17.82 10.43 -1.89
CA ALA A 151 18.29 9.08 -2.16
C ALA A 151 18.01 8.67 -3.62
N PRO A 152 18.72 9.22 -4.60
CA PRO A 152 18.44 9.03 -6.02
C PRO A 152 18.64 7.58 -6.49
N ASP A 153 19.43 6.78 -5.78
CA ASP A 153 19.66 5.37 -6.06
C ASP A 153 18.58 4.44 -5.46
N ALA A 154 17.58 4.99 -4.78
CA ALA A 154 16.48 4.20 -4.23
C ALA A 154 15.61 3.59 -5.35
N THR A 155 15.02 2.43 -5.07
CA THR A 155 14.05 1.78 -5.95
C THR A 155 12.63 2.12 -5.45
N PRO A 156 11.86 2.95 -6.16
CA PRO A 156 10.46 3.16 -5.85
C PRO A 156 9.63 1.92 -6.19
N VAL A 157 8.63 1.65 -5.35
CA VAL A 157 7.55 0.67 -5.54
C VAL A 157 6.24 1.47 -5.54
N LEU A 158 5.67 1.69 -6.72
CA LEU A 158 4.53 2.56 -6.95
C LEU A 158 3.25 1.73 -7.06
N LEU A 159 2.36 1.85 -6.04
CA LEU A 159 1.21 0.95 -5.88
C LEU A 159 -0.01 1.41 -6.67
N ASN A 160 -0.59 2.54 -6.31
CA ASN A 160 -1.80 3.08 -6.92
C ASN A 160 -1.95 4.55 -6.55
N LEU A 161 -2.74 5.27 -7.35
CA LEU A 161 -3.15 6.63 -7.10
C LEU A 161 -4.69 6.70 -7.13
N SER A 162 -5.31 7.13 -6.05
CA SER A 162 -6.74 7.35 -5.95
C SER A 162 -7.04 8.59 -5.12
N ARG A 163 -8.26 9.08 -5.18
CA ARG A 163 -8.70 10.21 -4.36
C ARG A 163 -8.57 9.88 -2.88
N ASP A 164 -7.79 10.67 -2.17
CA ASP A 164 -7.62 10.58 -0.72
C ASP A 164 -7.34 11.97 -0.18
N GLN A 165 -8.25 12.53 0.63
CA GLN A 165 -8.10 13.84 1.25
C GLN A 165 -7.62 14.91 0.24
N LEU A 166 -8.39 15.16 -0.84
CA LEU A 166 -8.05 16.07 -1.95
C LEU A 166 -7.56 17.47 -1.49
N HIS A 167 -8.03 17.92 -0.33
CA HIS A 167 -7.58 19.17 0.27
C HIS A 167 -6.10 19.17 0.70
N ARG A 168 -5.45 17.98 0.80
CA ARG A 168 -4.03 17.83 1.16
C ARG A 168 -3.15 17.46 -0.03
N HIS A 169 -3.65 16.58 -0.90
CA HIS A 169 -2.82 15.94 -1.92
C HIS A 169 -3.15 16.39 -3.35
N HIS A 170 -4.08 17.33 -3.51
CA HIS A 170 -4.52 17.82 -4.82
C HIS A 170 -5.18 16.72 -5.68
N GLU A 171 -5.32 17.00 -6.95
CA GLU A 171 -5.81 16.07 -7.95
C GLU A 171 -4.86 14.87 -8.15
N VAL A 172 -5.40 13.68 -8.40
CA VAL A 172 -4.64 12.45 -8.68
C VAL A 172 -3.61 12.66 -9.78
N ALA A 173 -3.99 13.37 -10.85
CA ALA A 173 -3.08 13.71 -11.95
C ALA A 173 -1.87 14.55 -11.50
N HIS A 174 -2.06 15.47 -10.54
CA HIS A 174 -0.95 16.27 -10.02
C HIS A 174 0.09 15.41 -9.31
N VAL A 175 -0.36 14.45 -8.51
CA VAL A 175 0.54 13.48 -7.83
C VAL A 175 1.28 12.62 -8.87
N ALA A 176 0.58 12.16 -9.93
CA ALA A 176 1.19 11.37 -11.00
C ALA A 176 2.31 12.14 -11.71
N HIS A 177 2.11 13.42 -12.01
CA HIS A 177 3.15 14.28 -12.60
C HIS A 177 4.32 14.54 -11.65
N ALA A 178 4.05 14.82 -10.38
CA ALA A 178 5.11 14.99 -9.37
C ALA A 178 5.97 13.72 -9.21
N TRP A 179 5.34 12.55 -9.26
CA TRP A 179 6.06 11.28 -9.24
C TRP A 179 6.87 11.05 -10.51
N ARG A 180 6.30 11.37 -11.69
CA ARG A 180 7.01 11.28 -12.98
C ARG A 180 8.33 12.05 -12.92
N ASP A 181 8.27 13.30 -12.46
CA ASP A 181 9.45 14.15 -12.36
C ASP A 181 10.45 13.61 -11.32
N ALA A 182 9.95 13.05 -10.23
CA ALA A 182 10.76 12.49 -9.17
C ALA A 182 11.53 11.22 -9.59
N VAL A 183 10.91 10.36 -10.40
CA VAL A 183 11.52 9.08 -10.83
C VAL A 183 12.27 9.16 -12.15
N ALA A 184 12.29 10.32 -12.82
CA ALA A 184 12.97 10.50 -14.12
C ALA A 184 14.47 10.13 -14.10
N GLY A 185 15.13 10.25 -12.94
CA GLY A 185 16.52 9.85 -12.75
C GLY A 185 16.70 8.43 -12.18
N ALA A 186 15.63 7.77 -11.75
CA ALA A 186 15.70 6.46 -11.11
C ALA A 186 16.25 5.41 -12.08
N ALA A 187 17.17 4.59 -11.58
CA ALA A 187 17.71 3.48 -12.37
C ALA A 187 16.65 2.41 -12.65
N HIS A 188 15.73 2.21 -11.68
CA HIS A 188 14.67 1.23 -11.78
C HIS A 188 13.46 1.60 -10.93
N VAL A 189 12.27 1.19 -11.36
CA VAL A 189 11.02 1.31 -10.61
C VAL A 189 10.22 0.00 -10.71
N VAL A 190 9.55 -0.38 -9.64
CA VAL A 190 8.51 -1.44 -9.63
C VAL A 190 7.16 -0.73 -9.61
N ALA A 191 6.30 -1.00 -10.57
CA ALA A 191 5.10 -0.20 -10.77
C ALA A 191 3.88 -1.05 -11.12
N ASN A 192 2.73 -0.65 -10.59
CA ASN A 192 1.44 -1.22 -10.94
C ASN A 192 1.07 -0.83 -12.38
N ALA A 193 0.88 -1.82 -13.23
CA ALA A 193 0.51 -1.65 -14.64
C ALA A 193 -0.96 -1.26 -14.84
N ASP A 194 -1.81 -1.48 -13.83
CA ASP A 194 -3.26 -1.31 -13.95
C ASP A 194 -3.70 0.15 -13.68
N ASP A 195 -2.80 0.98 -13.14
CA ASP A 195 -3.09 2.37 -12.80
C ASP A 195 -2.46 3.34 -13.82
N PRO A 196 -3.25 4.09 -14.61
CA PRO A 196 -2.74 5.03 -15.60
C PRO A 196 -1.83 6.12 -15.03
N GLY A 197 -2.10 6.60 -13.80
CA GLY A 197 -1.27 7.60 -13.12
C GLY A 197 0.09 7.05 -12.74
N VAL A 198 0.12 5.82 -12.21
CA VAL A 198 1.35 5.10 -11.88
C VAL A 198 2.15 4.79 -13.15
N VAL A 199 1.49 4.36 -14.21
CA VAL A 199 2.16 4.08 -15.50
C VAL A 199 2.77 5.36 -16.07
N LEU A 200 2.03 6.48 -16.09
CA LEU A 200 2.57 7.77 -16.54
C LEU A 200 3.84 8.14 -15.76
N ALA A 201 3.82 7.98 -14.45
CA ALA A 201 4.96 8.29 -13.61
C ALA A 201 6.16 7.35 -13.89
N ALA A 202 5.92 6.05 -13.89
CA ALA A 202 6.96 5.04 -13.99
C ALA A 202 7.68 5.01 -15.35
N LEU A 203 7.01 5.41 -16.43
CA LEU A 203 7.60 5.52 -17.77
C LEU A 203 8.77 6.53 -17.85
N ALA A 204 8.93 7.40 -16.86
CA ALA A 204 10.05 8.34 -16.79
C ALA A 204 11.34 7.71 -16.25
N ALA A 205 11.29 6.60 -15.57
CA ALA A 205 12.46 5.89 -15.06
C ALA A 205 13.20 5.15 -16.20
N ARG A 206 14.47 4.79 -15.96
CA ARG A 206 15.31 4.12 -16.98
C ARG A 206 14.87 2.68 -17.26
N ASP A 207 14.41 1.98 -16.23
CA ASP A 207 13.95 0.60 -16.32
C ASP A 207 12.73 0.37 -15.40
N GLN A 208 11.79 -0.47 -15.81
CA GLN A 208 10.56 -0.73 -15.09
C GLN A 208 10.29 -2.22 -14.93
N THR A 209 9.83 -2.61 -13.74
CA THR A 209 9.15 -3.89 -13.52
C THR A 209 7.66 -3.64 -13.37
N TRP A 210 6.88 -4.11 -14.34
CA TRP A 210 5.43 -3.97 -14.37
C TRP A 210 4.74 -5.13 -13.65
N VAL A 211 3.81 -4.80 -12.77
CA VAL A 211 3.01 -5.77 -12.02
C VAL A 211 1.54 -5.50 -12.31
N SER A 212 0.80 -6.50 -12.79
CA SER A 212 -0.65 -6.41 -12.90
C SER A 212 -1.28 -6.99 -11.64
N THR A 213 -2.12 -6.21 -11.01
CA THR A 213 -2.76 -6.54 -9.73
C THR A 213 -4.26 -6.78 -9.89
N SER A 214 -4.76 -6.76 -11.15
CA SER A 214 -6.18 -6.75 -11.49
C SER A 214 -6.87 -5.54 -10.86
N ALA A 215 -6.91 -4.41 -11.57
CA ALA A 215 -7.44 -3.14 -11.07
C ALA A 215 -8.82 -3.32 -10.43
N LEU A 216 -8.87 -3.10 -9.11
CA LEU A 216 -10.09 -3.29 -8.34
C LEU A 216 -10.92 -2.00 -8.25
N TRP A 217 -10.26 -0.85 -8.45
CA TRP A 217 -10.88 0.47 -8.43
C TRP A 217 -10.45 1.27 -9.66
N THR A 218 -11.36 1.51 -10.56
CA THR A 218 -11.11 2.22 -11.83
C THR A 218 -11.71 3.62 -11.88
N GLN A 219 -12.58 4.00 -10.94
CA GLN A 219 -13.28 5.30 -10.98
C GLN A 219 -12.34 6.51 -10.95
N ASP A 220 -11.17 6.38 -10.29
CA ASP A 220 -10.16 7.44 -10.29
C ASP A 220 -9.19 7.36 -11.49
N ALA A 221 -9.34 6.34 -12.33
CA ALA A 221 -8.52 6.07 -13.51
C ALA A 221 -9.23 6.30 -14.84
N VAL A 222 -10.41 6.94 -14.80
CA VAL A 222 -11.22 7.23 -16.01
C VAL A 222 -10.66 8.41 -16.82
N VAL A 223 -9.93 9.30 -16.18
CA VAL A 223 -9.31 10.46 -16.84
C VAL A 223 -7.83 10.20 -17.07
N CYS A 224 -7.40 10.30 -18.33
CA CYS A 224 -6.00 10.10 -18.70
C CYS A 224 -5.10 11.17 -18.06
N PRO A 225 -4.12 10.80 -17.24
CA PRO A 225 -3.25 11.76 -16.57
C PRO A 225 -2.30 12.50 -17.54
N ARG A 226 -2.19 12.02 -18.79
CA ARG A 226 -1.34 12.63 -19.83
C ARG A 226 -2.05 13.72 -20.63
N CYS A 227 -3.32 13.49 -21.04
CA CYS A 227 -4.01 14.36 -21.97
C CYS A 227 -5.39 14.85 -21.51
N GLY A 228 -5.89 14.38 -20.37
CA GLY A 228 -7.20 14.74 -19.84
C GLY A 228 -8.39 14.04 -20.50
N ASP A 229 -8.16 13.19 -21.51
CA ASP A 229 -9.20 12.40 -22.18
C ASP A 229 -9.59 11.16 -21.36
N GLU A 230 -10.62 10.46 -21.85
CA GLU A 230 -11.07 9.21 -21.27
C GLU A 230 -10.03 8.08 -21.42
N CYS A 231 -9.77 7.36 -20.35
CA CYS A 231 -9.14 6.05 -20.35
C CYS A 231 -10.22 4.97 -20.48
N ARG A 232 -10.20 4.20 -21.55
CA ARG A 232 -11.11 3.08 -21.78
C ARG A 232 -10.59 1.85 -21.07
N HIS A 233 -11.45 1.21 -20.30
CA HIS A 233 -11.16 -0.01 -19.55
C HIS A 233 -11.98 -1.16 -20.13
N GLU A 234 -11.32 -2.21 -20.65
CA GLU A 234 -11.95 -3.38 -21.25
C GLU A 234 -11.19 -4.65 -20.85
N ASP A 235 -11.87 -5.67 -20.33
CA ASP A 235 -11.32 -7.00 -20.01
C ASP A 235 -10.03 -6.99 -19.16
N GLY A 236 -9.94 -6.06 -18.20
CA GLY A 236 -8.76 -5.93 -17.34
C GLY A 236 -7.57 -5.22 -18.00
N ASP A 237 -7.77 -4.69 -19.21
CA ASP A 237 -6.84 -3.81 -19.89
C ASP A 237 -7.33 -2.36 -19.88
N TRP A 238 -6.48 -1.41 -20.21
CA TRP A 238 -6.86 -0.01 -20.36
C TRP A 238 -5.99 0.71 -21.40
N SER A 239 -6.59 1.69 -22.06
CA SER A 239 -5.88 2.52 -23.04
C SER A 239 -6.52 3.89 -23.18
N CYS A 240 -5.72 4.86 -23.67
CA CYS A 240 -6.18 6.18 -24.05
C CYS A 240 -5.77 6.48 -25.49
N ARG A 241 -6.57 7.26 -26.19
CA ARG A 241 -6.29 7.68 -27.59
C ARG A 241 -4.98 8.46 -27.76
N CYS A 242 -4.41 9.04 -26.71
CA CYS A 242 -3.09 9.67 -26.76
C CYS A 242 -1.93 8.66 -26.80
N GLY A 243 -2.21 7.36 -26.82
CA GLY A 243 -1.23 6.28 -26.85
C GLY A 243 -0.75 5.81 -25.48
N LEU A 244 -1.19 6.44 -24.38
CA LEU A 244 -0.96 5.87 -23.03
C LEU A 244 -1.82 4.62 -22.88
N ARG A 245 -1.21 3.52 -22.48
CA ARG A 245 -1.89 2.22 -22.35
C ARG A 245 -1.24 1.37 -21.27
N LYS A 246 -1.94 0.32 -20.84
CA LYS A 246 -1.40 -0.68 -19.93
C LYS A 246 -0.16 -1.33 -20.55
N PRO A 247 1.00 -1.30 -19.86
CA PRO A 247 2.17 -2.03 -20.30
C PRO A 247 1.98 -3.53 -20.05
N LYS A 248 2.66 -4.37 -20.85
CA LYS A 248 2.68 -5.83 -20.62
C LYS A 248 3.31 -6.11 -19.27
N PRO A 249 2.61 -6.78 -18.34
CA PRO A 249 3.15 -7.05 -17.02
C PRO A 249 4.25 -8.11 -17.07
N HIS A 250 5.24 -7.97 -16.18
CA HIS A 250 6.26 -8.98 -15.90
C HIS A 250 5.77 -9.96 -14.83
N TRP A 251 4.89 -9.47 -13.95
CA TRP A 251 4.26 -10.22 -12.86
C TRP A 251 2.76 -9.95 -12.86
N TRP A 252 1.95 -10.99 -12.61
CA TRP A 252 0.51 -10.83 -12.48
C TRP A 252 -0.10 -11.91 -11.57
N VAL A 253 -1.29 -11.61 -11.02
CA VAL A 253 -2.01 -12.51 -10.12
C VAL A 253 -3.11 -13.22 -10.90
N GLU A 254 -3.21 -14.55 -10.76
CA GLU A 254 -4.29 -15.40 -11.25
C GLU A 254 -4.86 -16.22 -10.08
N GLY A 255 -6.00 -15.78 -9.53
CA GLY A 255 -6.57 -16.41 -8.33
C GLY A 255 -5.63 -16.32 -7.13
N ASP A 256 -5.14 -17.45 -6.63
CA ASP A 256 -4.15 -17.54 -5.53
C ASP A 256 -2.71 -17.76 -6.04
N GLU A 257 -2.48 -17.62 -7.33
CA GLU A 257 -1.17 -17.79 -7.94
C GLU A 257 -0.57 -16.47 -8.41
N LEU A 258 0.71 -16.28 -8.16
CA LEU A 258 1.53 -15.24 -8.76
C LEU A 258 2.31 -15.84 -9.92
N VAL A 259 2.15 -15.25 -11.10
CA VAL A 259 2.89 -15.61 -12.32
C VAL A 259 3.99 -14.60 -12.53
N GLY A 260 5.18 -15.06 -12.83
CA GLY A 260 6.36 -14.21 -13.05
C GLY A 260 7.36 -14.81 -14.01
N PRO A 261 8.51 -14.17 -14.23
CA PRO A 261 9.50 -14.60 -15.21
C PRO A 261 10.07 -16.01 -14.97
N ALA A 262 10.10 -16.47 -13.71
CA ALA A 262 10.61 -17.79 -13.33
C ALA A 262 9.52 -18.88 -13.28
N GLY A 263 8.24 -18.52 -13.47
CA GLY A 263 7.12 -19.47 -13.40
C GLY A 263 6.01 -19.01 -12.48
N ARG A 264 5.30 -19.96 -11.88
CA ARG A 264 4.14 -19.73 -11.01
C ARG A 264 4.48 -20.09 -9.57
N VAL A 265 3.99 -19.30 -8.62
CA VAL A 265 4.08 -19.60 -7.20
C VAL A 265 2.74 -19.34 -6.52
N ARG A 266 2.26 -20.30 -5.74
CA ARG A 266 1.04 -20.16 -4.96
C ARG A 266 1.31 -19.20 -3.80
N LEU A 267 0.48 -18.16 -3.67
CA LEU A 267 0.61 -17.14 -2.62
C LEU A 267 0.28 -17.71 -1.23
N GLY A 268 -0.91 -18.26 -1.03
CA GLY A 268 -1.32 -18.87 0.24
C GLY A 268 -1.18 -17.93 1.44
N LEU A 269 -1.54 -16.65 1.28
CA LEU A 269 -1.39 -15.62 2.30
C LEU A 269 -2.40 -15.82 3.44
N ALA A 270 -1.98 -15.54 4.67
CA ALA A 270 -2.87 -15.44 5.81
C ALA A 270 -3.71 -14.14 5.79
N LEU A 271 -3.24 -13.08 5.12
CA LEU A 271 -3.99 -11.85 4.90
C LEU A 271 -5.07 -12.07 3.84
N PRO A 272 -6.34 -11.79 4.13
CA PRO A 272 -7.45 -12.03 3.21
C PRO A 272 -7.56 -10.95 2.12
N GLY A 273 -8.23 -11.30 1.02
CA GLY A 273 -8.66 -10.38 -0.03
C GLY A 273 -7.66 -10.20 -1.18
N ASP A 274 -8.20 -9.83 -2.34
CA ASP A 274 -7.44 -9.64 -3.58
C ASP A 274 -6.42 -8.51 -3.47
N VAL A 275 -6.75 -7.47 -2.72
CA VAL A 275 -5.84 -6.35 -2.45
C VAL A 275 -4.55 -6.83 -1.78
N ASN A 276 -4.61 -7.84 -0.92
CA ASN A 276 -3.41 -8.37 -0.27
C ASN A 276 -2.62 -9.29 -1.20
N ARG A 277 -3.27 -10.02 -2.11
CA ARG A 277 -2.59 -10.73 -3.20
C ARG A 277 -1.86 -9.73 -4.13
N SER A 278 -2.50 -8.62 -4.45
CA SER A 278 -1.91 -7.52 -5.21
C SER A 278 -0.69 -6.91 -4.50
N ASN A 279 -0.82 -6.61 -3.21
CA ASN A 279 0.29 -6.11 -2.39
C ASN A 279 1.47 -7.10 -2.34
N ALA A 280 1.18 -8.40 -2.27
CA ALA A 280 2.21 -9.45 -2.28
C ALA A 280 2.89 -9.55 -3.65
N ALA A 281 2.16 -9.44 -4.75
CA ALA A 281 2.74 -9.41 -6.10
C ALA A 281 3.75 -8.25 -6.25
N MET A 282 3.37 -7.05 -5.81
CA MET A 282 4.27 -5.88 -5.79
C MET A 282 5.50 -6.14 -4.91
N ALA A 283 5.32 -6.77 -3.75
CA ALA A 283 6.40 -7.08 -2.83
C ALA A 283 7.36 -8.15 -3.36
N VAL A 284 6.84 -9.20 -3.99
CA VAL A 284 7.68 -10.24 -4.64
C VAL A 284 8.48 -9.61 -5.79
N ALA A 285 7.85 -8.82 -6.64
CA ALA A 285 8.53 -8.13 -7.74
C ALA A 285 9.67 -7.24 -7.23
N ALA A 286 9.45 -6.50 -6.13
CA ALA A 286 10.47 -5.66 -5.50
C ALA A 286 11.62 -6.49 -4.89
N ALA A 287 11.32 -7.61 -4.24
CA ALA A 287 12.31 -8.50 -3.64
C ALA A 287 13.12 -9.25 -4.69
N ALA A 288 12.48 -9.69 -5.78
CA ALA A 288 13.13 -10.36 -6.90
C ALA A 288 14.19 -9.49 -7.58
N ARG A 289 13.98 -8.16 -7.65
CA ARG A 289 15.00 -7.21 -8.12
C ARG A 289 16.27 -7.18 -7.27
N GLN A 290 16.17 -7.62 -6.02
CA GLN A 290 17.31 -7.70 -5.10
C GLN A 290 17.87 -9.13 -4.97
N GLY A 291 17.37 -10.07 -5.79
CA GLY A 291 17.88 -11.45 -5.88
C GLY A 291 17.18 -12.44 -4.97
N VAL A 292 16.02 -12.09 -4.37
CA VAL A 292 15.21 -13.06 -3.62
C VAL A 292 14.37 -13.87 -4.61
N ALA A 293 14.40 -15.20 -4.50
CA ALA A 293 13.52 -16.06 -5.29
C ALA A 293 12.05 -15.83 -4.91
N ALA A 294 11.12 -15.97 -5.87
CA ALA A 294 9.71 -15.73 -5.64
C ALA A 294 9.14 -16.64 -4.55
N GLU A 295 9.55 -17.91 -4.55
CA GLU A 295 9.14 -18.91 -3.56
C GLU A 295 9.59 -18.52 -2.14
N ASP A 296 10.82 -18.04 -1.98
CA ASP A 296 11.38 -17.61 -0.70
C ASP A 296 10.67 -16.35 -0.20
N ALA A 297 10.42 -15.40 -1.10
CA ALA A 297 9.69 -14.19 -0.80
C ALA A 297 8.27 -14.50 -0.31
N VAL A 298 7.54 -15.35 -1.04
CA VAL A 298 6.18 -15.76 -0.67
C VAL A 298 6.18 -16.55 0.63
N ALA A 299 7.12 -17.48 0.83
CA ALA A 299 7.23 -18.25 2.08
C ALA A 299 7.40 -17.33 3.30
N ALA A 300 8.24 -16.28 3.18
CA ALA A 300 8.44 -15.29 4.23
C ALA A 300 7.19 -14.44 4.53
N MET A 301 6.30 -14.26 3.55
CA MET A 301 5.09 -13.45 3.69
C MET A 301 3.91 -14.21 4.30
N ARG A 302 3.83 -15.55 4.13
CA ARG A 302 2.69 -16.38 4.56
C ARG A 302 2.37 -16.28 6.04
N GLY A 303 3.36 -16.05 6.89
CA GLY A 303 3.18 -15.89 8.32
C GLY A 303 2.58 -14.55 8.78
N ILE A 304 2.39 -13.60 7.86
CA ILE A 304 1.83 -12.29 8.19
C ILE A 304 0.30 -12.38 8.15
N GLY A 305 -0.32 -12.57 9.32
CA GLY A 305 -1.78 -12.68 9.45
C GLY A 305 -2.48 -11.38 9.83
N THR A 306 -1.72 -10.39 10.33
CA THR A 306 -2.23 -9.07 10.70
C THR A 306 -1.25 -7.99 10.29
N VAL A 307 -1.77 -6.81 9.98
CA VAL A 307 -0.96 -5.60 9.75
C VAL A 307 -1.48 -4.52 10.67
N SER A 308 -0.64 -4.11 11.62
CA SER A 308 -1.02 -3.15 12.65
C SER A 308 -1.66 -1.90 12.06
N GLY A 309 -2.83 -1.52 12.60
CA GLY A 309 -3.58 -0.36 12.14
C GLY A 309 -4.26 -0.50 10.77
N ARG A 310 -4.35 -1.74 10.21
CA ARG A 310 -5.02 -1.99 8.91
C ARG A 310 -6.01 -3.14 8.98
N TYR A 311 -5.64 -4.21 9.65
CA TYR A 311 -6.45 -5.42 9.81
C TYR A 311 -6.12 -6.09 11.13
N ASP A 312 -7.12 -6.23 11.98
CA ASP A 312 -7.02 -6.90 13.28
C ASP A 312 -8.17 -7.91 13.45
N VAL A 313 -7.95 -8.92 14.29
CA VAL A 313 -8.99 -9.90 14.65
C VAL A 313 -9.11 -9.94 16.16
N PHE A 314 -10.33 -9.73 16.65
CA PHE A 314 -10.67 -9.81 18.07
C PHE A 314 -11.57 -11.02 18.30
N VAL A 315 -11.23 -11.84 19.29
CA VAL A 315 -12.00 -13.03 19.67
C VAL A 315 -12.53 -12.81 21.08
N THR A 316 -13.85 -12.89 21.23
CA THR A 316 -14.55 -12.88 22.50
C THR A 316 -15.17 -14.27 22.76
N ALA A 317 -15.90 -14.44 23.86
CA ALA A 317 -16.59 -15.70 24.17
C ALA A 317 -17.61 -16.08 23.10
N SER A 318 -18.23 -15.11 22.41
CA SER A 318 -19.34 -15.32 21.46
C SER A 318 -19.05 -14.87 20.04
N HIS A 319 -18.07 -13.99 19.81
CA HIS A 319 -17.83 -13.42 18.50
C HIS A 319 -16.35 -13.46 18.09
N ARG A 320 -16.13 -13.57 16.77
CA ARG A 320 -14.87 -13.33 16.10
C ARG A 320 -15.01 -12.09 15.21
N ALA A 321 -14.61 -10.94 15.71
CA ALA A 321 -14.72 -9.67 15.00
C ALA A 321 -13.46 -9.41 14.14
N ARG A 322 -13.66 -9.27 12.82
CA ARG A 322 -12.61 -8.84 11.87
C ARG A 322 -12.72 -7.34 11.68
N LEU A 323 -11.75 -6.59 12.18
CA LEU A 323 -11.68 -5.14 12.07
C LEU A 323 -10.85 -4.73 10.85
N ILE A 324 -11.46 -4.04 9.91
CA ILE A 324 -10.91 -3.67 8.60
C ILE A 324 -10.87 -2.15 8.48
N LEU A 325 -9.71 -1.59 8.18
CA LEU A 325 -9.56 -0.17 7.91
C LEU A 325 -9.93 0.17 6.46
N ALA A 326 -10.81 1.16 6.28
CA ALA A 326 -11.15 1.75 5.00
C ALA A 326 -11.25 3.28 5.13
N LYS A 327 -10.40 4.06 4.45
CA LYS A 327 -10.27 5.51 4.67
C LYS A 327 -10.71 6.39 3.49
N ASN A 328 -10.95 5.83 2.32
CA ASN A 328 -11.34 6.50 1.10
C ASN A 328 -12.20 5.58 0.22
N PRO A 329 -12.90 6.04 -0.83
CA PRO A 329 -13.81 5.22 -1.64
C PRO A 329 -13.19 3.91 -2.12
N ALA A 330 -11.96 3.96 -2.65
CA ALA A 330 -11.27 2.77 -3.15
C ALA A 330 -11.06 1.70 -2.06
N SER A 331 -10.61 2.11 -0.87
CA SER A 331 -10.41 1.17 0.25
C SER A 331 -11.72 0.67 0.86
N TRP A 332 -12.81 1.46 0.81
CA TRP A 332 -14.13 0.99 1.21
C TRP A 332 -14.66 -0.05 0.22
N ALA A 333 -14.55 0.19 -1.09
CA ALA A 333 -14.95 -0.80 -2.10
C ALA A 333 -14.20 -2.13 -1.92
N GLU A 334 -12.91 -2.09 -1.59
CA GLU A 334 -12.12 -3.28 -1.26
C GLU A 334 -12.59 -3.98 0.01
N ALA A 335 -12.82 -3.22 1.09
CA ALA A 335 -13.30 -3.76 2.34
C ALA A 335 -14.67 -4.44 2.15
N LEU A 336 -15.58 -3.82 1.38
CA LEU A 336 -16.89 -4.38 1.07
C LEU A 336 -16.79 -5.67 0.26
N ARG A 337 -15.88 -5.76 -0.72
CA ARG A 337 -15.61 -7.02 -1.44
C ARG A 337 -15.08 -8.13 -0.51
N MET A 338 -14.17 -7.80 0.41
CA MET A 338 -13.70 -8.76 1.43
C MET A 338 -14.84 -9.23 2.33
N VAL A 339 -15.74 -8.33 2.71
CA VAL A 339 -16.94 -8.63 3.48
C VAL A 339 -17.92 -9.48 2.67
N ALA A 340 -18.12 -9.18 1.38
CA ALA A 340 -19.02 -9.91 0.50
C ALA A 340 -18.64 -11.39 0.33
N ALA A 341 -17.39 -11.75 0.54
CA ALA A 341 -16.93 -13.14 0.45
C ALA A 341 -17.49 -14.07 1.55
N THR A 342 -18.11 -13.52 2.60
CA THR A 342 -18.74 -14.31 3.69
C THR A 342 -20.12 -13.76 4.02
N PRO A 343 -21.09 -14.58 4.45
CA PRO A 343 -22.44 -14.12 4.80
C PRO A 343 -22.52 -13.42 6.17
N SER A 344 -21.39 -13.15 6.80
CA SER A 344 -21.33 -12.60 8.17
C SER A 344 -21.97 -11.21 8.27
N PRO A 345 -22.58 -10.85 9.41
CA PRO A 345 -23.06 -9.50 9.70
C PRO A 345 -21.96 -8.45 9.60
N VAL A 346 -22.35 -7.18 9.38
CA VAL A 346 -21.43 -6.08 9.17
C VAL A 346 -21.73 -4.92 10.10
N VAL A 347 -20.69 -4.44 10.79
CA VAL A 347 -20.68 -3.18 11.51
C VAL A 347 -19.94 -2.15 10.66
N LEU A 348 -20.58 -1.01 10.39
CA LEU A 348 -20.00 0.13 9.69
C LEU A 348 -19.71 1.22 10.72
N ALA A 349 -18.43 1.47 11.01
CA ALA A 349 -18.02 2.47 11.99
C ALA A 349 -17.42 3.69 11.28
N PHE A 350 -18.05 4.86 11.41
CA PHE A 350 -17.67 6.04 10.67
C PHE A 350 -17.58 7.31 11.50
N ASN A 351 -16.42 7.96 11.42
CA ASN A 351 -16.14 9.28 11.96
C ASN A 351 -15.71 10.22 10.82
N SER A 352 -15.69 11.54 11.07
CA SER A 352 -15.16 12.52 10.11
C SER A 352 -14.51 13.66 10.91
N ASP A 353 -13.37 13.33 11.54
CA ASP A 353 -12.66 14.22 12.44
C ASP A 353 -11.15 14.19 12.16
N GLY A 354 -10.51 15.35 12.28
CA GLY A 354 -9.05 15.48 12.29
C GLY A 354 -8.39 14.83 11.08
N VAL A 355 -7.82 13.65 11.28
CA VAL A 355 -7.07 12.91 10.24
C VAL A 355 -7.97 12.23 9.20
N ASP A 356 -9.26 12.02 9.47
CA ASP A 356 -10.20 11.47 8.50
C ASP A 356 -10.69 12.53 7.49
N GLY A 357 -10.37 13.81 7.72
CA GLY A 357 -10.97 14.91 7.01
C GLY A 357 -12.34 15.30 7.61
N ARG A 358 -12.86 16.43 7.14
CA ARG A 358 -14.16 16.98 7.62
C ARG A 358 -15.31 16.74 6.65
N ASP A 359 -14.99 16.40 5.42
CA ASP A 359 -15.96 16.21 4.34
C ASP A 359 -16.25 14.72 4.15
N PRO A 360 -17.46 14.23 4.49
CA PRO A 360 -17.87 12.85 4.29
C PRO A 360 -18.48 12.59 2.90
N SER A 361 -18.56 13.60 2.01
CA SER A 361 -19.28 13.49 0.73
C SER A 361 -18.78 12.36 -0.17
N TRP A 362 -17.52 11.97 -0.02
CA TRP A 362 -16.91 10.83 -0.74
C TRP A 362 -17.56 9.47 -0.42
N LEU A 363 -18.35 9.35 0.67
CA LEU A 363 -19.16 8.16 0.94
C LEU A 363 -20.16 7.86 -0.18
N TYR A 364 -20.54 8.89 -0.96
CA TYR A 364 -21.42 8.73 -2.11
C TYR A 364 -20.86 7.76 -3.15
N ASP A 365 -19.55 7.74 -3.32
CA ASP A 365 -18.87 6.88 -4.29
C ASP A 365 -18.66 5.42 -3.81
N VAL A 366 -19.02 5.11 -2.55
CA VAL A 366 -18.85 3.76 -1.99
C VAL A 366 -20.04 2.87 -2.38
N PRO A 367 -19.81 1.66 -2.93
CA PRO A 367 -20.87 0.77 -3.41
C PRO A 367 -21.50 -0.04 -2.26
N PHE A 368 -22.29 0.61 -1.38
CA PHE A 368 -22.93 -0.06 -0.24
C PHE A 368 -24.04 -1.01 -0.68
N ALA A 369 -24.61 -0.89 -1.87
CA ALA A 369 -25.58 -1.82 -2.42
C ALA A 369 -25.10 -3.29 -2.38
N ASP A 370 -23.78 -3.53 -2.39
CA ASP A 370 -23.17 -4.87 -2.25
C ASP A 370 -23.46 -5.51 -0.87
N LEU A 371 -23.99 -4.76 0.10
CA LEU A 371 -24.40 -5.23 1.42
C LEU A 371 -25.87 -5.65 1.51
N ALA A 372 -26.61 -5.61 0.41
CA ALA A 372 -28.02 -6.00 0.39
C ALA A 372 -28.24 -7.40 0.99
N GLY A 373 -29.29 -7.52 1.82
CA GLY A 373 -29.65 -8.77 2.50
C GLY A 373 -28.77 -9.15 3.69
N ARG A 374 -27.88 -8.26 4.16
CA ARG A 374 -27.05 -8.49 5.34
C ARG A 374 -27.60 -7.79 6.58
N THR A 375 -27.35 -8.35 7.75
CA THR A 375 -27.59 -7.66 9.02
C THR A 375 -26.55 -6.56 9.19
N LEU A 376 -26.99 -5.31 9.27
CA LEU A 376 -26.16 -4.11 9.35
C LEU A 376 -26.33 -3.41 10.69
N VAL A 377 -25.23 -2.96 11.28
CA VAL A 377 -25.20 -2.07 12.43
C VAL A 377 -24.27 -0.92 12.12
N VAL A 378 -24.70 0.31 12.39
CA VAL A 378 -23.89 1.50 12.20
C VAL A 378 -23.45 2.07 13.55
N THR A 379 -22.24 2.57 13.63
CA THR A 379 -21.71 3.26 14.82
C THR A 379 -20.72 4.38 14.43
N GLY A 380 -20.33 5.16 15.43
CA GLY A 380 -19.38 6.27 15.25
C GLY A 380 -20.09 7.64 15.29
N ARG A 381 -19.28 8.69 15.34
CA ARG A 381 -19.77 10.07 15.49
C ARG A 381 -20.58 10.57 14.29
N ARG A 382 -20.41 9.97 13.13
CA ARG A 382 -21.11 10.29 11.87
C ARG A 382 -22.03 9.13 11.43
N ALA A 383 -22.57 8.39 12.42
CA ALA A 383 -23.52 7.31 12.15
C ALA A 383 -24.73 7.77 11.35
N THR A 384 -25.23 8.98 11.60
CA THR A 384 -26.38 9.56 10.86
C THR A 384 -26.04 9.75 9.38
N ASP A 385 -24.85 10.26 9.03
CA ASP A 385 -24.45 10.42 7.62
C ASP A 385 -24.35 9.04 6.93
N MET A 386 -23.85 8.04 7.64
CA MET A 386 -23.81 6.67 7.13
C MET A 386 -25.21 6.11 6.89
N LEU A 387 -26.16 6.33 7.81
CA LEU A 387 -27.54 5.90 7.63
C LEU A 387 -28.18 6.53 6.39
N VAL A 388 -28.04 7.86 6.22
CA VAL A 388 -28.54 8.56 5.03
C VAL A 388 -27.94 7.98 3.76
N ARG A 389 -26.63 7.68 3.78
CA ARG A 389 -25.97 7.08 2.62
C ARG A 389 -26.49 5.66 2.31
N LEU A 390 -26.73 4.84 3.34
CA LEU A 390 -27.27 3.49 3.18
C LEU A 390 -28.72 3.51 2.66
N GLU A 391 -29.52 4.46 3.12
CA GLU A 391 -30.91 4.64 2.65
C GLU A 391 -30.97 4.94 1.15
N MET A 392 -29.96 5.66 0.60
CA MET A 392 -29.86 5.91 -0.85
C MET A 392 -29.64 4.64 -1.67
N ASP A 393 -29.09 3.58 -1.07
CA ASP A 393 -28.93 2.27 -1.67
C ASP A 393 -30.04 1.27 -1.20
N GLU A 394 -31.18 1.81 -0.70
CA GLU A 394 -32.35 1.05 -0.21
C GLU A 394 -32.05 0.12 0.98
N LEU A 395 -30.97 0.37 1.72
CA LEU A 395 -30.59 -0.37 2.91
C LEU A 395 -31.19 0.31 4.15
N THR A 396 -32.43 0.01 4.49
CA THR A 396 -33.21 0.71 5.53
C THR A 396 -33.32 -0.05 6.86
N ASP A 397 -33.12 -1.36 6.87
CA ASP A 397 -33.12 -2.17 8.11
C ASP A 397 -31.73 -2.18 8.75
N VAL A 398 -31.38 -1.03 9.38
CA VAL A 398 -30.06 -0.79 9.94
C VAL A 398 -30.15 -0.34 11.38
N ALA A 399 -29.57 -1.10 12.31
CA ALA A 399 -29.50 -0.72 13.72
C ALA A 399 -28.35 0.27 13.98
N VAL A 400 -28.46 1.04 15.06
CA VAL A 400 -27.43 1.98 15.51
C VAL A 400 -26.94 1.59 16.89
N ALA A 401 -25.62 1.59 17.08
CA ALA A 401 -24.97 1.29 18.36
C ALA A 401 -24.07 2.46 18.82
N PRO A 402 -23.85 2.63 20.13
CA PRO A 402 -23.01 3.71 20.66
C PRO A 402 -21.53 3.53 20.33
N ASP A 403 -21.06 2.30 20.23
CA ASP A 403 -19.67 1.96 19.87
C ASP A 403 -19.57 0.58 19.19
N ALA A 404 -18.37 0.22 18.73
CA ALA A 404 -18.15 -1.02 18.00
C ALA A 404 -18.34 -2.28 18.87
N ALA A 405 -18.09 -2.22 20.19
CA ALA A 405 -18.28 -3.36 21.08
C ALA A 405 -19.78 -3.61 21.29
N ALA A 406 -20.57 -2.58 21.52
CA ALA A 406 -22.02 -2.66 21.61
C ALA A 406 -22.63 -3.13 20.27
N ALA A 407 -22.11 -2.62 19.12
CA ALA A 407 -22.54 -3.04 17.80
C ALA A 407 -22.35 -4.55 17.57
N VAL A 408 -21.17 -5.09 17.92
CA VAL A 408 -20.86 -6.51 17.82
C VAL A 408 -21.77 -7.34 18.76
N ALA A 409 -22.02 -6.86 19.98
CA ALA A 409 -22.87 -7.55 20.96
C ALA A 409 -24.35 -7.61 20.55
N MET A 410 -24.84 -6.72 19.69
CA MET A 410 -26.21 -6.76 19.14
C MET A 410 -26.41 -7.85 18.08
N LEU A 411 -25.32 -8.40 17.54
CA LEU A 411 -25.35 -9.37 16.44
C LEU A 411 -25.38 -10.80 16.95
N PRO A 412 -25.89 -11.76 16.15
CA PRO A 412 -25.83 -13.17 16.51
C PRO A 412 -24.39 -13.64 16.75
N PRO A 413 -24.17 -14.60 17.69
CA PRO A 413 -22.85 -15.19 17.91
C PRO A 413 -22.21 -15.73 16.62
N GLY A 414 -20.90 -15.51 16.46
CA GLY A 414 -20.18 -15.97 15.27
C GLY A 414 -19.19 -14.96 14.72
N GLU A 415 -18.93 -15.03 13.42
CA GLU A 415 -18.06 -14.08 12.73
C GLU A 415 -18.78 -12.77 12.40
N VAL A 416 -18.12 -11.65 12.66
CA VAL A 416 -18.61 -10.29 12.39
C VAL A 416 -17.50 -9.52 11.65
N ASN A 417 -17.91 -8.76 10.65
CA ASN A 417 -17.01 -7.80 10.00
C ASN A 417 -17.24 -6.39 10.56
N VAL A 418 -16.19 -5.70 10.93
CA VAL A 418 -16.24 -4.30 11.35
C VAL A 418 -15.40 -3.51 10.35
N VAL A 419 -16.05 -2.71 9.51
CA VAL A 419 -15.38 -1.81 8.56
C VAL A 419 -15.38 -0.41 9.13
N ALA A 420 -14.22 0.20 9.26
CA ALA A 420 -14.06 1.47 9.94
C ALA A 420 -13.09 2.41 9.23
N ASN A 421 -13.36 3.72 9.24
CA ASN A 421 -12.36 4.70 8.83
C ASN A 421 -11.33 4.93 9.97
N TYR A 422 -10.30 5.75 9.74
CA TYR A 422 -9.11 5.72 10.60
C TYR A 422 -9.39 5.97 12.08
N THR A 423 -10.11 7.05 12.43
CA THR A 423 -10.40 7.34 13.86
C THR A 423 -11.39 6.35 14.45
N ALA A 424 -12.40 5.92 13.70
CA ALA A 424 -13.33 4.89 14.13
C ALA A 424 -12.63 3.52 14.28
N PHE A 425 -11.66 3.20 13.44
CA PHE A 425 -10.82 2.00 13.56
C PHE A 425 -10.03 2.00 14.89
N GLN A 426 -9.38 3.12 15.23
CA GLN A 426 -8.63 3.22 16.49
C GLN A 426 -9.55 3.12 17.71
N GLU A 427 -10.73 3.71 17.65
CA GLU A 427 -11.75 3.59 18.71
C GLU A 427 -12.28 2.16 18.83
N ALA A 428 -12.65 1.53 17.70
CA ALA A 428 -13.09 0.14 17.67
C ALA A 428 -12.01 -0.82 18.21
N ARG A 429 -10.75 -0.62 17.81
CA ARG A 429 -9.61 -1.40 18.29
C ARG A 429 -9.47 -1.31 19.80
N ARG A 430 -9.66 -0.11 20.36
CA ARG A 430 -9.58 0.10 21.83
C ARG A 430 -10.72 -0.61 22.54
N VAL A 431 -11.97 -0.43 22.12
CA VAL A 431 -13.13 -1.02 22.83
C VAL A 431 -13.21 -2.54 22.68
N LEU A 432 -12.89 -3.09 21.49
CA LEU A 432 -12.84 -4.53 21.25
C LEU A 432 -11.62 -5.18 21.93
N GLY A 433 -10.53 -4.44 22.13
CA GLY A 433 -9.33 -4.92 22.80
C GLY A 433 -9.39 -4.96 24.33
N HIS A 434 -10.30 -4.21 24.96
CA HIS A 434 -10.48 -4.21 26.43
C HIS A 434 -11.26 -5.43 26.94
N GLY A 435 -11.77 -6.27 26.06
CA GLY A 435 -12.46 -7.50 26.42
C GLY A 435 -11.56 -8.75 26.54
N ARG A 436 -10.23 -8.53 26.61
CA ARG A 436 -9.21 -9.59 26.80
C ARG A 436 -8.80 -9.70 28.26
#